data_ba79d579e4042805cdb4a1081b4e0d79
#
_entry.id   ba79d579e4042805cdb4a1081b4e0d79
#
_cell.length_a   1.000
_cell.length_b   1.000
_cell.length_c   1.000
_cell.angle_alpha   90.00
_cell.angle_beta   90.00
_cell.angle_gamma   90.00
#
_symmetry.space_group_name_H-M   'P 1'
#
loop_
_entity.id
_entity.type
_entity.pdbx_description
1 polymer ?
#
loop_
_entity_poly.entity_id
_entity_poly.type
_entity_poly.pdbx_seq_one_letter_code
_entity_poly.pdbx_strand_id
1 'polypeptide(L)'
;MGVIKTDILIIGAGPVGLFTVFEAGLLKMHCHLMDVLPQIGGQLTEIYPKKPIYDIPGCPMILASDLVDNLRKQIDPFKPTFTLGEIAEKIEKLEDGSFRTTGHDGTIIESRVIAIAGGLGCFEPRKPPIDGIERFEGKGIDYFVKNPLH
;
A
#
# COMPACT_ATOMS: atom_id res chain seq x y z
N MET A 1 -21.97 5.76 -2.85
CA MET A 1 -21.23 4.63 -2.24
C MET A 1 -21.52 4.62 -0.74
N GLY A 2 -21.57 3.44 -0.09
CA GLY A 2 -21.76 3.36 1.36
C GLY A 2 -20.45 3.68 2.09
N VAL A 3 -20.57 4.06 3.39
CA VAL A 3 -19.40 4.27 4.26
C VAL A 3 -18.85 2.90 4.69
N ILE A 4 -17.56 2.69 4.50
CA ILE A 4 -16.85 1.49 4.99
C ILE A 4 -16.52 1.71 6.47
N LYS A 5 -16.86 0.74 7.33
CA LYS A 5 -16.55 0.80 8.76
C LYS A 5 -15.59 -0.31 9.14
N THR A 6 -14.53 0.05 9.87
CA THR A 6 -13.49 -0.88 10.31
C THR A 6 -12.93 -0.47 11.68
N ASP A 7 -12.24 -1.37 12.37
CA ASP A 7 -11.55 -1.01 13.61
C ASP A 7 -10.29 -0.19 13.31
N ILE A 8 -9.53 -0.63 12.32
CA ILE A 8 -8.27 0.01 11.91
C ILE A 8 -8.26 0.26 10.41
N LEU A 9 -8.06 1.52 10.01
CA LEU A 9 -7.65 1.87 8.66
C LEU A 9 -6.12 1.86 8.59
N ILE A 10 -5.56 1.12 7.64
CA ILE A 10 -4.12 1.09 7.35
C ILE A 10 -3.91 1.81 6.02
N ILE A 11 -3.15 2.92 6.04
CA ILE A 11 -2.78 3.66 4.84
C ILE A 11 -1.44 3.13 4.36
N GLY A 12 -1.47 2.38 3.25
CA GLY A 12 -0.35 1.66 2.66
C GLY A 12 -0.50 0.14 2.80
N ALA A 13 -0.53 -0.57 1.67
CA ALA A 13 -0.61 -2.03 1.57
C ALA A 13 0.74 -2.67 1.23
N GLY A 14 1.85 -2.03 1.60
CA GLY A 14 3.20 -2.57 1.58
C GLY A 14 3.44 -3.59 2.70
N PRO A 15 4.67 -4.13 2.83
CA PRO A 15 4.99 -5.18 3.81
C PRO A 15 4.61 -4.82 5.24
N VAL A 16 4.84 -3.55 5.64
CA VAL A 16 4.51 -3.05 6.98
C VAL A 16 2.99 -3.02 7.19
N GLY A 17 2.23 -2.52 6.20
CA GLY A 17 0.77 -2.51 6.26
C GLY A 17 0.18 -3.91 6.34
N LEU A 18 0.69 -4.85 5.53
CA LEU A 18 0.28 -6.25 5.58
C LEU A 18 0.59 -6.88 6.93
N PHE A 19 1.80 -6.68 7.49
CA PHE A 19 2.14 -7.20 8.80
C PHE A 19 1.31 -6.56 9.93
N THR A 20 0.92 -5.29 9.79
CA THR A 20 0.00 -4.62 10.73
C THR A 20 -1.36 -5.33 10.80
N VAL A 21 -1.86 -5.85 9.67
CA VAL A 21 -3.09 -6.67 9.65
C VAL A 21 -2.93 -7.93 10.50
N PHE A 22 -1.77 -8.61 10.41
CA PHE A 22 -1.50 -9.81 11.19
C PHE A 22 -1.55 -9.51 12.70
N GLU A 23 -0.84 -8.48 13.15
CA GLU A 23 -0.81 -8.09 14.56
C GLU A 23 -2.20 -7.65 15.08
N ALA A 24 -2.91 -6.83 14.31
CA ALA A 24 -4.26 -6.40 14.63
C ALA A 24 -5.26 -7.57 14.67
N GLY A 25 -5.11 -8.51 13.74
CA GLY A 25 -5.95 -9.71 13.65
C GLY A 25 -5.82 -10.64 14.84
N LEU A 26 -4.61 -10.77 15.41
CA LEU A 26 -4.37 -11.50 16.67
C LEU A 26 -5.17 -10.88 17.83
N LEU A 27 -5.41 -9.57 17.79
CA LEU A 27 -6.22 -8.84 18.76
C LEU A 27 -7.71 -8.80 18.37
N LYS A 28 -8.13 -9.58 17.35
CA LYS A 28 -9.50 -9.65 16.82
C LYS A 28 -10.04 -8.33 16.28
N MET A 29 -9.17 -7.46 15.81
CA MET A 29 -9.55 -6.22 15.15
C MET A 29 -9.67 -6.41 13.63
N HIS A 30 -10.70 -5.82 13.05
CA HIS A 30 -10.89 -5.80 11.60
C HIS A 30 -10.08 -4.67 10.97
N CYS A 31 -9.40 -4.98 9.87
CA CYS A 31 -8.56 -4.04 9.14
C CYS A 31 -9.11 -3.77 7.75
N HIS A 32 -9.04 -2.50 7.35
CA HIS A 32 -9.18 -2.07 5.97
C HIS A 32 -7.89 -1.39 5.53
N LEU A 33 -7.35 -1.79 4.37
CA LEU A 33 -6.15 -1.17 3.81
C LEU A 33 -6.53 -0.28 2.63
N MET A 34 -5.91 0.90 2.57
CA MET A 34 -6.04 1.83 1.46
C MET A 34 -4.67 2.11 0.87
N ASP A 35 -4.52 1.94 -0.44
CA ASP A 35 -3.25 2.17 -1.13
C ASP A 35 -3.48 2.83 -2.50
N VAL A 36 -2.58 3.73 -2.89
CA VAL A 36 -2.58 4.37 -4.20
C VAL A 36 -2.25 3.39 -5.33
N LEU A 37 -1.51 2.33 -5.03
CA LEU A 37 -1.21 1.28 -6.00
C LEU A 37 -2.40 0.36 -6.24
N PRO A 38 -2.58 -0.13 -7.48
CA PRO A 38 -3.67 -1.05 -7.83
C PRO A 38 -3.46 -2.47 -7.30
N GLN A 39 -2.34 -2.74 -6.63
CA GLN A 39 -1.97 -4.04 -6.08
C GLN A 39 -1.24 -3.89 -4.74
N ILE A 40 -1.34 -4.93 -3.90
CA ILE A 40 -0.63 -4.99 -2.62
C ILE A 40 0.87 -5.24 -2.82
N GLY A 41 1.67 -4.93 -1.79
CA GLY A 41 3.12 -5.19 -1.73
C GLY A 41 3.97 -3.93 -1.81
N GLY A 42 3.40 -2.79 -2.19
CA GLY A 42 4.11 -1.50 -2.22
C GLY A 42 5.36 -1.56 -3.11
N GLN A 43 6.49 -1.05 -2.60
CA GLN A 43 7.77 -1.03 -3.33
C GLN A 43 8.24 -2.42 -3.77
N LEU A 44 7.99 -3.45 -2.98
CA LEU A 44 8.43 -4.81 -3.26
C LEU A 44 7.79 -5.36 -4.53
N THR A 45 6.56 -5.01 -4.79
CA THR A 45 5.85 -5.43 -6.00
C THR A 45 6.08 -4.45 -7.16
N GLU A 46 6.06 -3.14 -6.86
CA GLU A 46 6.07 -2.10 -7.90
C GLU A 46 7.47 -1.86 -8.48
N ILE A 47 8.52 -1.85 -7.63
CA ILE A 47 9.85 -1.39 -8.05
C ILE A 47 10.80 -2.57 -8.28
N TYR A 48 10.86 -3.56 -7.37
CA TYR A 48 11.91 -4.58 -7.39
C TYR A 48 11.44 -5.99 -6.98
N PRO A 49 10.44 -6.56 -7.67
CA PRO A 49 9.85 -7.86 -7.27
C PRO A 49 10.84 -9.01 -7.25
N LYS A 50 11.89 -8.95 -8.08
CA LYS A 50 12.94 -9.99 -8.19
C LYS A 50 14.17 -9.71 -7.33
N LYS A 51 14.15 -8.64 -6.51
CA LYS A 51 15.29 -8.31 -5.64
C LYS A 51 15.33 -9.26 -4.44
N PRO A 52 16.51 -9.84 -4.10
CA PRO A 52 16.70 -10.55 -2.85
C PRO A 52 16.65 -9.57 -1.66
N ILE A 53 15.93 -9.95 -0.61
CA ILE A 53 15.78 -9.23 0.65
C ILE A 53 16.48 -10.06 1.72
N TYR A 54 17.33 -9.44 2.55
CA TYR A 54 18.19 -10.09 3.54
C TYR A 54 17.91 -9.64 4.99
N ASP A 55 17.09 -8.60 5.17
CA ASP A 55 16.86 -7.92 6.43
C ASP A 55 15.51 -8.29 7.10
N ILE A 56 14.99 -9.49 6.78
CA ILE A 56 13.81 -10.03 7.44
C ILE A 56 14.24 -10.96 8.57
N PRO A 57 13.86 -10.68 9.83
CA PRO A 57 14.21 -11.53 10.96
C PRO A 57 13.79 -12.98 10.74
N GLY A 58 14.71 -13.92 10.98
CA GLY A 58 14.46 -15.35 10.80
C GLY A 58 14.44 -15.86 9.36
N CYS A 59 14.63 -14.96 8.37
CA CYS A 59 14.71 -15.32 6.97
C CYS A 59 16.05 -14.85 6.36
N PRO A 60 17.02 -15.75 6.11
CA PRO A 60 18.36 -15.38 5.63
C PRO A 60 18.34 -14.66 4.27
N MET A 61 17.40 -15.03 3.39
CA MET A 61 17.18 -14.43 2.10
C MET A 61 15.81 -14.85 1.56
N ILE A 62 15.09 -13.88 0.98
CA ILE A 62 13.81 -14.12 0.30
C ILE A 62 13.67 -13.17 -0.89
N LEU A 63 13.03 -13.58 -1.99
CA LEU A 63 12.68 -12.64 -3.04
C LEU A 63 11.57 -11.69 -2.57
N ALA A 64 11.61 -10.45 -3.05
CA ALA A 64 10.63 -9.43 -2.68
C ALA A 64 9.19 -9.88 -2.99
N SER A 65 8.95 -10.50 -4.16
CA SER A 65 7.66 -11.10 -4.52
C SER A 65 7.22 -12.19 -3.56
N ASP A 66 8.13 -13.10 -3.19
CA ASP A 66 7.82 -14.23 -2.32
C ASP A 66 7.49 -13.76 -0.88
N LEU A 67 8.16 -12.69 -0.44
CA LEU A 67 7.84 -12.06 0.84
C LEU A 67 6.41 -11.50 0.84
N VAL A 68 6.00 -10.82 -0.22
CA VAL A 68 4.63 -10.29 -0.35
C VAL A 68 3.61 -11.43 -0.36
N ASP A 69 3.88 -12.50 -1.10
CA ASP A 69 3.00 -13.67 -1.16
C ASP A 69 2.87 -14.36 0.19
N ASN A 70 3.96 -14.46 0.96
CA ASN A 70 3.94 -15.01 2.31
C ASN A 70 3.14 -14.14 3.28
N LEU A 71 3.35 -12.81 3.23
CA LEU A 71 2.57 -11.87 4.05
C LEU A 71 1.08 -11.94 3.71
N ARG A 72 0.73 -12.05 2.42
CA ARG A 72 -0.65 -12.22 1.98
C ARG A 72 -1.28 -13.48 2.59
N LYS A 73 -0.61 -14.63 2.47
CA LYS A 73 -1.07 -15.89 3.09
C LYS A 73 -1.22 -15.77 4.61
N GLN A 74 -0.32 -15.02 5.26
CA GLN A 74 -0.32 -14.83 6.70
C GLN A 74 -1.54 -14.01 7.18
N ILE A 75 -2.03 -13.07 6.37
CA ILE A 75 -3.19 -12.22 6.72
C ILE A 75 -4.53 -12.79 6.26
N ASP A 76 -4.57 -13.74 5.32
CA ASP A 76 -5.79 -14.34 4.79
C ASP A 76 -6.80 -14.80 5.86
N PRO A 77 -6.38 -15.42 6.99
CA PRO A 77 -7.31 -15.84 8.05
C PRO A 77 -8.07 -14.67 8.70
N PHE A 78 -7.53 -13.45 8.68
CA PHE A 78 -8.13 -12.26 9.29
C PHE A 78 -9.06 -11.50 8.34
N LYS A 79 -9.13 -11.91 7.08
CA LYS A 79 -10.06 -11.39 6.04
C LYS A 79 -10.04 -9.86 5.93
N PRO A 80 -8.88 -9.21 5.81
CA PRO A 80 -8.84 -7.76 5.60
C PRO A 80 -9.55 -7.38 4.31
N THR A 81 -10.06 -6.14 4.28
CA THR A 81 -10.63 -5.56 3.08
C THR A 81 -9.72 -4.47 2.52
N PHE A 82 -9.90 -4.13 1.23
CA PHE A 82 -8.96 -3.24 0.53
C PHE A 82 -9.70 -2.22 -0.32
N THR A 83 -9.16 -1.00 -0.35
CA THR A 83 -9.38 0.02 -1.37
C THR A 83 -8.03 0.26 -2.03
N LEU A 84 -7.84 -0.26 -3.24
CA LEU A 84 -6.58 -0.14 -4.00
C LEU A 84 -6.79 0.79 -5.19
N GLY A 85 -5.71 1.47 -5.61
CA GLY A 85 -5.75 2.45 -6.69
C GLY A 85 -6.29 3.82 -6.26
N GLU A 86 -6.46 4.06 -4.96
CA GLU A 86 -7.02 5.30 -4.44
C GLU A 86 -6.15 5.87 -3.31
N ILE A 87 -5.85 7.16 -3.38
CA ILE A 87 -5.07 7.86 -2.36
C ILE A 87 -5.97 8.34 -1.22
N ALA A 88 -5.52 8.20 0.03
CA ALA A 88 -6.14 8.84 1.18
C ALA A 88 -5.86 10.36 1.13
N GLU A 89 -6.88 11.17 0.84
CA GLU A 89 -6.72 12.61 0.61
C GLU A 89 -6.96 13.43 1.88
N LYS A 90 -7.97 13.05 2.66
CA LYS A 90 -8.37 13.82 3.84
C LYS A 90 -8.66 12.92 5.03
N ILE A 91 -8.20 13.32 6.21
CA ILE A 91 -8.49 12.67 7.48
C ILE A 91 -9.12 13.69 8.43
N GLU A 92 -10.26 13.34 9.00
CA GLU A 92 -11.00 14.14 9.96
C GLU A 92 -11.24 13.34 11.24
N LYS A 93 -10.99 13.94 12.40
CA LYS A 93 -11.37 13.36 13.68
C LYS A 93 -12.83 13.72 13.98
N LEU A 94 -13.63 12.71 14.30
CA LEU A 94 -15.04 12.87 14.63
C LEU A 94 -15.23 13.17 16.13
N GLU A 95 -16.44 13.62 16.50
CA GLU A 95 -16.77 14.00 17.88
C GLU A 95 -16.67 12.83 18.88
N ASP A 96 -16.92 11.60 18.43
CA ASP A 96 -16.79 10.38 19.22
C ASP A 96 -15.35 9.88 19.37
N GLY A 97 -14.37 10.62 18.79
CA GLY A 97 -12.95 10.30 18.81
C GLY A 97 -12.50 9.34 17.70
N SER A 98 -13.42 8.82 16.88
CA SER A 98 -13.09 8.05 15.68
C SER A 98 -12.60 8.96 14.54
N PHE A 99 -12.22 8.36 13.42
CA PHE A 99 -11.69 9.07 12.24
C PHE A 99 -12.54 8.77 11.01
N ARG A 100 -12.72 9.78 10.17
CA ARG A 100 -13.23 9.64 8.82
C ARG A 100 -12.12 9.97 7.84
N THR A 101 -11.82 9.02 6.96
CA THR A 101 -10.87 9.21 5.86
C THR A 101 -11.64 9.25 4.57
N THR A 102 -11.35 10.26 3.74
CA THR A 102 -11.92 10.40 2.40
C THR A 102 -10.81 10.15 1.39
N GLY A 103 -11.06 9.25 0.47
CA GLY A 103 -10.20 8.99 -0.67
C GLY A 103 -10.45 9.98 -1.81
N HIS A 104 -9.49 10.06 -2.73
CA HIS A 104 -9.56 10.96 -3.91
C HIS A 104 -10.78 10.68 -4.79
N ASP A 105 -11.15 9.42 -4.95
CA ASP A 105 -12.32 9.01 -5.76
C ASP A 105 -13.64 9.03 -4.96
N GLY A 106 -13.60 9.55 -3.74
CA GLY A 106 -14.77 9.75 -2.88
C GLY A 106 -15.13 8.55 -2.01
N THR A 107 -14.26 7.55 -1.88
CA THR A 107 -14.44 6.48 -0.88
C THR A 107 -14.35 7.04 0.52
N ILE A 108 -15.33 6.71 1.37
CA ILE A 108 -15.37 7.14 2.76
C ILE A 108 -15.17 5.94 3.68
N ILE A 109 -14.17 6.05 4.56
CA ILE A 109 -13.83 5.02 5.54
C ILE A 109 -13.90 5.63 6.95
N GLU A 110 -14.67 5.00 7.84
CA GLU A 110 -14.71 5.34 9.26
C GLU A 110 -13.97 4.27 10.06
N SER A 111 -13.03 4.71 10.90
CA SER A 111 -12.20 3.81 11.71
C SER A 111 -11.96 4.37 13.11
N ARG A 112 -11.71 3.49 14.08
CA ARG A 112 -11.31 3.89 15.44
C ARG A 112 -9.83 4.29 15.53
N VAL A 113 -9.01 3.69 14.67
CA VAL A 113 -7.55 3.89 14.62
C VAL A 113 -7.13 4.03 13.17
N ILE A 114 -6.10 4.84 12.92
CA ILE A 114 -5.41 4.91 11.64
C ILE A 114 -3.95 4.53 11.86
N ALA A 115 -3.47 3.55 11.09
CA ALA A 115 -2.06 3.20 11.01
C ALA A 115 -1.50 3.71 9.67
N ILE A 116 -0.46 4.55 9.74
CA ILE A 116 0.18 5.09 8.52
C ILE A 116 1.40 4.25 8.21
N ALA A 117 1.35 3.51 7.09
CA ALA A 117 2.38 2.64 6.56
C ALA A 117 2.73 2.98 5.10
N GLY A 118 2.67 4.28 4.76
CA GLY A 118 2.73 4.81 3.40
C GLY A 118 4.10 4.72 2.69
N GLY A 119 5.14 4.19 3.35
CA GLY A 119 6.46 3.99 2.76
C GLY A 119 7.06 5.29 2.20
N LEU A 120 7.46 5.29 0.93
CA LEU A 120 7.95 6.48 0.22
C LEU A 120 6.82 7.39 -0.30
N GLY A 121 5.56 7.05 -0.05
CA GLY A 121 4.40 7.75 -0.58
C GLY A 121 4.05 7.33 -2.01
N CYS A 122 3.38 8.23 -2.74
CA CYS A 122 3.05 7.99 -4.15
C CYS A 122 4.32 7.89 -4.98
N PHE A 123 4.39 6.88 -5.85
CA PHE A 123 5.53 6.66 -6.75
C PHE A 123 5.46 7.62 -7.94
N GLU A 124 5.62 8.91 -7.69
CA GLU A 124 5.79 9.88 -8.77
C GLU A 124 7.25 9.91 -9.20
N PRO A 125 7.56 9.59 -10.48
CA PRO A 125 8.92 9.67 -10.97
C PRO A 125 9.42 11.11 -10.95
N ARG A 126 10.67 11.30 -10.51
CA ARG A 126 11.34 12.60 -10.65
C ARG A 126 11.65 12.81 -12.13
N LYS A 127 10.84 13.64 -12.78
CA LYS A 127 11.02 13.98 -14.18
C LYS A 127 12.18 14.98 -14.34
N PRO A 128 13.11 14.77 -15.31
CA PRO A 128 14.07 15.79 -15.65
C PRO A 128 13.35 17.07 -16.12
N PRO A 129 13.86 18.26 -15.80
CA PRO A 129 13.26 19.53 -16.23
C PRO A 129 13.60 19.82 -17.72
N ILE A 130 13.01 19.02 -18.63
CA ILE A 130 13.20 19.13 -20.09
C ILE A 130 11.85 19.44 -20.69
N ASP A 131 11.74 20.58 -21.37
CA ASP A 131 10.50 21.01 -22.03
C ASP A 131 10.03 19.99 -23.07
N GLY A 132 8.78 19.57 -22.94
CA GLY A 132 8.13 18.64 -23.88
C GLY A 132 8.51 17.17 -23.71
N ILE A 133 9.11 16.80 -22.58
CA ILE A 133 9.46 15.40 -22.25
C ILE A 133 8.23 14.50 -22.20
N GLU A 134 7.09 15.05 -21.79
CA GLU A 134 5.82 14.31 -21.61
C GLU A 134 5.35 13.64 -22.91
N ARG A 135 5.74 14.16 -24.07
CA ARG A 135 5.39 13.60 -25.38
C ARG A 135 6.05 12.25 -25.66
N PHE A 136 7.09 11.93 -24.93
CA PHE A 136 7.89 10.70 -25.09
C PHE A 136 7.66 9.68 -23.97
N GLU A 137 6.87 10.03 -22.95
CA GLU A 137 6.51 9.10 -21.86
C GLU A 137 5.71 7.92 -22.41
N GLY A 138 6.15 6.70 -22.09
CA GLY A 138 5.60 5.46 -22.66
C GLY A 138 5.89 5.25 -24.16
N LYS A 139 6.74 6.11 -24.75
CA LYS A 139 7.14 6.06 -26.18
C LYS A 139 8.66 6.16 -26.35
N GLY A 140 9.42 5.66 -25.39
CA GLY A 140 10.89 5.68 -25.41
C GLY A 140 11.53 6.37 -24.21
N ILE A 141 10.73 6.97 -23.31
CA ILE A 141 11.17 7.42 -21.99
C ILE A 141 10.42 6.64 -20.94
N ASP A 142 11.17 5.85 -20.19
CA ASP A 142 10.73 5.15 -19.00
C ASP A 142 11.56 5.62 -17.80
N TYR A 143 10.91 5.96 -16.69
CA TYR A 143 11.59 6.48 -15.50
C TYR A 143 12.15 5.38 -14.60
N PHE A 144 11.75 4.14 -14.81
CA PHE A 144 12.37 2.97 -14.19
C PHE A 144 12.08 1.70 -15.00
N VAL A 145 12.98 0.71 -14.87
CA VAL A 145 12.89 -0.56 -15.59
C VAL A 145 12.53 -1.67 -14.62
N LYS A 146 11.28 -2.15 -14.67
CA LYS A 146 10.81 -3.28 -13.85
C LYS A 146 11.51 -4.60 -14.22
N ASN A 147 11.87 -4.76 -15.48
CA ASN A 147 12.40 -6.00 -16.03
C ASN A 147 13.60 -5.68 -16.94
N PRO A 148 14.84 -5.79 -16.46
CA PRO A 148 16.03 -5.40 -17.23
C PRO A 148 16.39 -6.36 -18.39
N LEU A 149 15.56 -7.38 -18.65
CA LEU A 149 15.79 -8.40 -19.68
C LEU A 149 14.88 -8.27 -20.92
N HIS A 150 14.31 -7.07 -21.14
CA HIS A 150 13.55 -6.73 -22.35
C HIS A 150 14.13 -5.52 -23.02
#